data_3867336aed58da4202b47c2d3e656cd5
#
_entry.id   3867336aed58da4202b47c2d3e656cd5
#
_cell.length_a   1.000
_cell.length_b   1.000
_cell.length_c   1.000
_cell.angle_alpha   90.00
_cell.angle_beta   90.00
_cell.angle_gamma   90.00
#
_symmetry.space_group_name_H-M   'P 1'
#
loop_
_entity.id
_entity.type
_entity.pdbx_description
1 polymer ?
#
loop_
_entity_poly.entity_id
_entity_poly.type
_entity_poly.pdbx_seq_one_letter_code
_entity_poly.pdbx_strand_id
1 'polypeptide(L)'
;MAMVDTAALLAAYDAQMRMPPGTVPVGVTYEHDGPILRIVGAHVGRIRAPRDVGVTGAELDRLIARQRDYFQARGQGVEWKFRAHDRPTDLPERLVAAGFVPERPSTVLLGLAEEVAAEPVLPDGVVLRRVSEAEDLRRIADHQTEVWGLDCSWVAADLLARVSADPAQITILVAEAGDRLACTAWSQYHPGTDFVALLGGTTLPHWRGRGLYRAMIAARAREAVARGFRLLHVDASPDSAPILRRRGFHEITTSTLYQWTPPK
;
A
#
# COMPACT_ATOMS: atom_id res chain seq x y z
N MET A 1 4.37 29.78 -7.28
CA MET A 1 4.06 28.42 -6.78
C MET A 1 4.52 28.36 -5.33
N ALA A 2 3.60 28.24 -4.37
CA ALA A 2 3.97 28.09 -2.97
C ALA A 2 4.77 26.78 -2.81
N MET A 3 5.88 26.84 -2.06
CA MET A 3 6.62 25.62 -1.73
C MET A 3 5.72 24.71 -0.89
N VAL A 4 5.58 23.45 -1.29
CA VAL A 4 4.81 22.47 -0.51
C VAL A 4 5.57 22.18 0.79
N ASP A 5 4.89 22.34 1.91
CA ASP A 5 5.45 22.04 3.23
C ASP A 5 5.44 20.52 3.46
N THR A 6 6.58 19.87 3.19
CA THR A 6 6.75 18.43 3.38
C THR A 6 6.67 18.01 4.85
N ALA A 7 6.97 18.90 5.79
CA ALA A 7 6.82 18.61 7.22
C ALA A 7 5.34 18.54 7.62
N ALA A 8 4.51 19.47 7.09
CA ALA A 8 3.06 19.41 7.28
C ALA A 8 2.44 18.16 6.63
N LEU A 9 2.91 17.76 5.44
CA LEU A 9 2.47 16.52 4.80
C LEU A 9 2.83 15.29 5.64
N LEU A 10 4.05 15.24 6.20
CA LEU A 10 4.47 14.13 7.08
C LEU A 10 3.62 14.08 8.35
N ALA A 11 3.34 15.23 8.96
CA ALA A 11 2.49 15.29 10.15
C ALA A 11 1.06 14.80 9.85
N ALA A 12 0.46 15.20 8.72
CA ALA A 12 -0.84 14.72 8.28
C ALA A 12 -0.84 13.20 8.04
N TYR A 13 0.22 12.68 7.39
CA TYR A 13 0.39 11.24 7.18
C TYR A 13 0.46 10.48 8.52
N ASP A 14 1.26 10.94 9.47
CA ASP A 14 1.38 10.29 10.76
C ASP A 14 0.06 10.32 11.57
N ALA A 15 -0.67 11.42 11.49
CA ALA A 15 -1.95 11.55 12.19
C ALA A 15 -3.06 10.68 11.60
N GLN A 16 -3.07 10.46 10.27
CA GLN A 16 -4.24 9.89 9.58
C GLN A 16 -3.99 8.50 8.97
N MET A 17 -2.72 8.10 8.69
CA MET A 17 -2.42 6.89 7.89
C MET A 17 -1.77 5.76 8.69
N ARG A 18 -1.48 5.97 9.96
CA ARG A 18 -0.85 4.92 10.79
C ARG A 18 -1.82 3.82 11.19
N MET A 19 -3.07 4.16 11.36
CA MET A 19 -4.13 3.20 11.66
C MET A 19 -4.82 2.75 10.36
N PRO A 20 -5.36 1.53 10.31
CA PRO A 20 -6.12 1.07 9.16
C PRO A 20 -7.43 1.86 9.01
N PRO A 21 -8.06 1.83 7.81
CA PRO A 21 -9.39 2.42 7.62
C PRO A 21 -10.41 1.76 8.54
N GLY A 22 -11.52 2.48 8.84
CA GLY A 22 -12.53 2.02 9.80
C GLY A 22 -13.25 0.72 9.41
N THR A 23 -13.39 0.44 8.10
CA THR A 23 -14.01 -0.79 7.63
C THR A 23 -13.00 -1.94 7.60
N VAL A 24 -13.35 -3.03 8.25
CA VAL A 24 -12.53 -4.24 8.32
C VAL A 24 -12.89 -5.16 7.15
N PRO A 25 -11.94 -5.59 6.31
CA PRO A 25 -12.20 -6.56 5.24
C PRO A 25 -12.78 -7.87 5.79
N VAL A 26 -13.58 -8.56 4.98
CA VAL A 26 -14.15 -9.85 5.36
C VAL A 26 -13.05 -10.86 5.70
N GLY A 27 -13.19 -11.54 6.83
CA GLY A 27 -12.21 -12.52 7.32
C GLY A 27 -10.98 -11.92 8.01
N VAL A 28 -10.94 -10.59 8.18
CA VAL A 28 -9.86 -9.89 8.89
C VAL A 28 -10.34 -9.44 10.27
N THR A 29 -9.46 -9.46 11.27
CA THR A 29 -9.69 -8.89 12.59
C THR A 29 -8.59 -7.91 12.98
N TYR A 30 -8.95 -6.92 13.81
CA TYR A 30 -8.05 -5.93 14.38
C TYR A 30 -7.92 -6.18 15.88
N GLU A 31 -6.70 -6.45 16.35
CA GLU A 31 -6.43 -6.80 17.74
C GLU A 31 -5.35 -5.88 18.33
N HIS A 32 -5.65 -5.21 19.41
CA HIS A 32 -4.67 -4.38 20.15
C HIS A 32 -3.76 -5.25 21.02
N ASP A 33 -2.45 -4.95 21.03
CA ASP A 33 -1.46 -5.47 21.97
C ASP A 33 -0.55 -4.32 22.43
N GLY A 34 -0.91 -3.69 23.52
CA GLY A 34 -0.24 -2.49 24.00
C GLY A 34 -0.31 -1.37 22.97
N PRO A 35 0.84 -0.80 22.54
CA PRO A 35 0.85 0.35 21.62
C PRO A 35 0.59 -0.03 20.15
N ILE A 36 0.57 -1.31 19.82
CA ILE A 36 0.44 -1.77 18.44
C ILE A 36 -0.93 -2.37 18.14
N LEU A 37 -1.26 -2.45 16.85
CA LEU A 37 -2.43 -3.11 16.34
C LEU A 37 -2.01 -4.25 15.40
N ARG A 38 -2.50 -5.47 15.68
CA ARG A 38 -2.41 -6.61 14.79
C ARG A 38 -3.55 -6.59 13.79
N ILE A 39 -3.24 -6.84 12.52
CA ILE A 39 -4.21 -7.14 11.47
C ILE A 39 -4.06 -8.62 11.17
N VAL A 40 -5.08 -9.41 11.48
CA VAL A 40 -5.07 -10.89 11.45
C VAL A 40 -6.09 -11.39 10.44
N GLY A 41 -5.83 -12.54 9.80
CA GLY A 41 -6.76 -13.16 8.84
C GLY A 41 -6.56 -12.76 7.38
N ALA A 42 -5.74 -11.73 7.08
CA ALA A 42 -5.27 -11.44 5.72
C ALA A 42 -4.26 -12.52 5.25
N HIS A 43 -3.88 -12.48 3.96
CA HIS A 43 -2.86 -13.39 3.41
C HIS A 43 -1.57 -13.41 4.25
N VAL A 44 -1.12 -12.24 4.72
CA VAL A 44 -0.05 -12.07 5.70
C VAL A 44 -0.55 -11.19 6.84
N GLY A 45 -0.17 -11.51 8.08
CA GLY A 45 -0.45 -10.67 9.25
C GLY A 45 0.29 -9.34 9.13
N ARG A 46 -0.25 -8.27 9.70
CA ARG A 46 0.40 -6.96 9.67
C ARG A 46 0.40 -6.32 11.05
N ILE A 47 1.53 -5.68 11.39
CA ILE A 47 1.65 -4.85 12.58
C ILE A 47 1.54 -3.39 12.16
N ARG A 48 0.60 -2.68 12.79
CA ARG A 48 0.49 -1.23 12.76
C ARG A 48 1.01 -0.67 14.07
N ALA A 49 1.91 0.30 13.98
CA ALA A 49 2.52 0.93 15.15
C ALA A 49 2.38 2.45 15.07
N PRO A 50 2.27 3.15 16.21
CA PRO A 50 2.42 4.59 16.26
C PRO A 50 3.84 4.99 15.83
N ARG A 51 4.07 6.30 15.65
CA ARG A 51 5.41 6.82 15.33
C ARG A 51 6.44 6.47 16.43
N ASP A 52 6.02 6.57 17.67
CA ASP A 52 6.79 6.13 18.84
C ASP A 52 6.06 4.99 19.52
N VAL A 53 6.70 3.83 19.57
CA VAL A 53 6.14 2.63 20.20
C VAL A 53 6.07 2.78 21.72
N GLY A 54 6.83 3.74 22.30
CA GLY A 54 6.81 4.05 23.72
C GLY A 54 7.55 3.06 24.62
N VAL A 55 8.18 2.02 24.04
CA VAL A 55 8.97 1.02 24.77
C VAL A 55 10.34 0.85 24.12
N THR A 56 11.36 0.51 24.93
CA THR A 56 12.76 0.40 24.50
C THR A 56 13.43 -0.82 25.13
N GLY A 57 14.66 -1.16 24.70
CA GLY A 57 15.49 -2.21 25.30
C GLY A 57 14.77 -3.55 25.39
N ALA A 58 14.90 -4.24 26.52
CA ALA A 58 14.32 -5.56 26.73
C ALA A 58 12.76 -5.59 26.67
N GLU A 59 12.10 -4.45 26.91
CA GLU A 59 10.64 -4.37 26.77
C GLU A 59 10.21 -4.40 25.30
N LEU A 60 10.96 -3.71 24.45
CA LEU A 60 10.76 -3.76 23.00
C LEU A 60 11.04 -5.17 22.45
N ASP A 61 12.11 -5.83 22.93
CA ASP A 61 12.41 -7.22 22.54
C ASP A 61 11.26 -8.16 22.90
N ARG A 62 10.68 -8.00 24.10
CA ARG A 62 9.50 -8.78 24.50
C ARG A 62 8.27 -8.48 23.65
N LEU A 63 8.06 -7.20 23.28
CA LEU A 63 6.95 -6.82 22.39
C LEU A 63 7.11 -7.52 21.03
N ILE A 64 8.29 -7.46 20.41
CA ILE A 64 8.58 -8.10 19.12
C ILE A 64 8.40 -9.62 19.19
N ALA A 65 8.96 -10.26 20.23
CA ALA A 65 8.82 -11.70 20.42
C ALA A 65 7.36 -12.13 20.54
N ARG A 66 6.54 -11.40 21.31
CA ARG A 66 5.10 -11.70 21.43
C ARG A 66 4.38 -11.65 20.08
N GLN A 67 4.77 -10.73 19.17
CA GLN A 67 4.16 -10.67 17.85
C GLN A 67 4.53 -11.89 17.01
N ARG A 68 5.82 -12.21 16.97
CA ARG A 68 6.31 -13.41 16.29
C ARG A 68 5.61 -14.67 16.79
N ASP A 69 5.60 -14.88 18.12
CA ASP A 69 5.01 -16.08 18.74
C ASP A 69 3.49 -16.18 18.51
N TYR A 70 2.80 -15.02 18.51
CA TYR A 70 1.37 -14.93 18.18
C TYR A 70 1.07 -15.43 16.76
N PHE A 71 1.84 -14.97 15.77
CA PHE A 71 1.66 -15.36 14.37
C PHE A 71 2.21 -16.77 14.10
N GLN A 72 3.26 -17.18 14.80
CA GLN A 72 3.76 -18.56 14.78
C GLN A 72 2.69 -19.57 15.21
N ALA A 73 1.98 -19.31 16.29
CA ALA A 73 0.90 -20.17 16.78
C ALA A 73 -0.26 -20.33 15.77
N ARG A 74 -0.35 -19.42 14.79
CA ARG A 74 -1.34 -19.44 13.70
C ARG A 74 -0.80 -20.00 12.38
N GLY A 75 0.48 -20.36 12.33
CA GLY A 75 1.15 -20.74 11.08
C GLY A 75 1.16 -19.63 10.04
N GLN A 76 1.02 -18.37 10.46
CA GLN A 76 0.89 -17.20 9.60
C GLN A 76 2.17 -16.35 9.63
N GLY A 77 2.63 -15.90 8.45
CA GLY A 77 3.67 -14.87 8.36
C GLY A 77 3.17 -13.52 8.82
N VAL A 78 4.09 -12.62 9.18
CA VAL A 78 3.75 -11.26 9.63
C VAL A 78 4.73 -10.22 9.08
N GLU A 79 4.18 -9.05 8.75
CA GLU A 79 4.90 -7.87 8.29
C GLU A 79 4.86 -6.77 9.37
N TRP A 80 6.02 -6.20 9.67
CA TRP A 80 6.14 -4.98 10.47
C TRP A 80 6.67 -3.85 9.59
N LYS A 81 5.89 -2.80 9.40
CA LYS A 81 6.31 -1.62 8.62
C LYS A 81 6.99 -0.61 9.54
N PHE A 82 8.27 -0.35 9.28
CA PHE A 82 9.06 0.71 9.91
C PHE A 82 9.25 1.88 8.94
N ARG A 83 9.15 3.10 9.46
CA ARG A 83 9.44 4.33 8.70
C ARG A 83 10.67 5.00 9.29
N ALA A 84 11.51 5.63 8.45
CA ALA A 84 12.80 6.17 8.87
C ALA A 84 12.75 7.17 10.04
N HIS A 85 11.60 7.79 10.28
CA HIS A 85 11.37 8.73 11.39
C HIS A 85 10.67 8.11 12.60
N ASP A 86 10.44 6.77 12.61
CA ASP A 86 9.84 6.06 13.74
C ASP A 86 10.81 5.94 14.92
N ARG A 87 10.24 5.71 16.11
CA ARG A 87 10.96 5.51 17.36
C ARG A 87 10.52 4.21 18.04
N PRO A 88 11.43 3.54 18.75
CA PRO A 88 12.86 3.85 18.88
C PRO A 88 13.63 3.55 17.58
N THR A 89 14.77 4.21 17.36
CA THR A 89 15.57 4.10 16.12
C THR A 89 16.27 2.76 15.95
N ASP A 90 16.43 1.98 17.02
CA ASP A 90 17.03 0.63 17.03
C ASP A 90 16.00 -0.49 16.82
N LEU A 91 14.73 -0.15 16.54
CA LEU A 91 13.69 -1.13 16.19
C LEU A 91 14.07 -1.99 14.97
N PRO A 92 14.66 -1.46 13.88
CA PRO A 92 15.13 -2.25 12.75
C PRO A 92 16.10 -3.38 13.14
N GLU A 93 17.12 -3.06 13.91
CA GLU A 93 18.14 -4.01 14.34
C GLU A 93 17.54 -5.10 15.24
N ARG A 94 16.58 -4.73 16.10
CA ARG A 94 15.88 -5.67 16.98
C ARG A 94 14.94 -6.59 16.22
N LEU A 95 14.25 -6.08 15.18
CA LEU A 95 13.45 -6.90 14.28
C LEU A 95 14.31 -7.95 13.57
N VAL A 96 15.48 -7.55 13.05
CA VAL A 96 16.43 -8.48 12.42
C VAL A 96 16.93 -9.51 13.44
N ALA A 97 17.30 -9.10 14.64
CA ALA A 97 17.71 -10.01 15.72
C ALA A 97 16.61 -11.00 16.12
N ALA A 98 15.34 -10.63 15.98
CA ALA A 98 14.18 -11.49 16.20
C ALA A 98 13.83 -12.39 15.01
N GLY A 99 14.60 -12.35 13.92
CA GLY A 99 14.43 -13.19 12.74
C GLY A 99 13.54 -12.59 11.64
N PHE A 100 13.19 -11.32 11.73
CA PHE A 100 12.53 -10.61 10.62
C PHE A 100 13.55 -10.27 9.52
N VAL A 101 13.13 -10.39 8.28
CA VAL A 101 13.95 -10.09 7.10
C VAL A 101 13.47 -8.75 6.50
N PRO A 102 14.36 -7.76 6.36
CA PRO A 102 13.98 -6.49 5.72
C PRO A 102 13.81 -6.66 4.21
N GLU A 103 12.75 -6.07 3.68
CA GLU A 103 12.60 -5.84 2.25
C GLU A 103 13.41 -4.62 1.78
N ARG A 104 13.50 -4.46 0.46
CA ARG A 104 14.06 -3.24 -0.13
C ARG A 104 13.22 -2.03 0.29
N PRO A 105 13.86 -0.95 0.79
CA PRO A 105 13.13 0.24 1.20
C PRO A 105 12.32 0.87 0.07
N SER A 106 11.14 1.35 0.41
CA SER A 106 10.27 2.16 -0.46
C SER A 106 10.34 3.63 -0.07
N THR A 107 10.17 4.51 -1.05
CA THR A 107 9.98 5.95 -0.80
C THR A 107 8.51 6.22 -0.54
N VAL A 108 8.19 6.84 0.59
CA VAL A 108 6.82 7.29 0.90
C VAL A 108 6.60 8.64 0.24
N LEU A 109 5.71 8.68 -0.72
CA LEU A 109 5.40 9.85 -1.53
C LEU A 109 3.96 10.31 -1.30
N LEU A 110 3.76 11.62 -1.17
CA LEU A 110 2.44 12.23 -1.15
C LEU A 110 2.29 13.21 -2.32
N GLY A 111 1.13 13.19 -2.97
CA GLY A 111 0.72 14.14 -4.00
C GLY A 111 -0.56 14.87 -3.60
N LEU A 112 -0.67 16.16 -3.95
CA LEU A 112 -1.92 16.87 -3.87
C LEU A 112 -2.82 16.38 -5.01
N ALA A 113 -4.01 15.84 -4.67
CA ALA A 113 -4.87 15.18 -5.66
C ALA A 113 -5.24 16.12 -6.81
N GLU A 114 -5.53 17.39 -6.53
CA GLU A 114 -5.85 18.41 -7.54
C GLU A 114 -4.70 18.72 -8.49
N GLU A 115 -3.45 18.73 -8.00
CA GLU A 115 -2.27 19.00 -8.82
C GLU A 115 -1.88 17.81 -9.71
N VAL A 116 -2.21 16.60 -9.26
CA VAL A 116 -1.94 15.34 -9.98
C VAL A 116 -3.06 14.99 -10.96
N ALA A 117 -4.28 15.46 -10.69
CA ALA A 117 -5.44 15.19 -11.52
C ALA A 117 -5.26 15.80 -12.92
N ALA A 118 -5.31 14.94 -13.92
CA ALA A 118 -5.23 15.31 -15.34
C ALA A 118 -6.14 14.36 -16.15
N GLU A 119 -6.41 14.73 -17.39
CA GLU A 119 -7.08 13.80 -18.31
C GLU A 119 -6.16 12.60 -18.59
N PRO A 120 -6.64 11.36 -18.41
CA PRO A 120 -5.84 10.17 -18.71
C PRO A 120 -5.59 10.08 -20.22
N VAL A 121 -4.33 10.08 -20.61
CA VAL A 121 -3.93 9.88 -22.02
C VAL A 121 -3.49 8.43 -22.18
N LEU A 122 -4.26 7.66 -22.94
CA LEU A 122 -4.02 6.26 -23.23
C LEU A 122 -3.40 6.09 -24.63
N PRO A 123 -2.59 5.06 -24.84
CA PRO A 123 -2.16 4.65 -26.17
C PRO A 123 -3.35 4.17 -27.00
N ASP A 124 -3.22 4.23 -28.35
CA ASP A 124 -4.21 3.71 -29.26
C ASP A 124 -4.53 2.24 -28.99
N GLY A 125 -5.80 1.89 -29.06
CA GLY A 125 -6.29 0.53 -28.82
C GLY A 125 -6.29 0.08 -27.34
N VAL A 126 -6.01 1.00 -26.40
CA VAL A 126 -6.11 0.72 -24.97
C VAL A 126 -7.33 1.40 -24.37
N VAL A 127 -8.08 0.64 -23.58
CA VAL A 127 -9.27 1.14 -22.86
C VAL A 127 -9.02 1.07 -21.36
N LEU A 128 -9.43 2.12 -20.65
CA LEU A 128 -9.45 2.14 -19.17
C LEU A 128 -10.81 1.66 -18.68
N ARG A 129 -10.82 0.66 -17.82
CA ARG A 129 -12.03 0.04 -17.29
C ARG A 129 -11.98 -0.07 -15.76
N ARG A 130 -13.10 0.23 -15.09
CA ARG A 130 -13.30 -0.08 -13.68
C ARG A 130 -13.84 -1.49 -13.56
N VAL A 131 -13.33 -2.25 -12.58
CA VAL A 131 -13.65 -3.66 -12.38
C VAL A 131 -13.89 -3.98 -10.91
N SER A 132 -14.74 -4.99 -10.66
CA SER A 132 -15.06 -5.49 -9.31
C SER A 132 -15.38 -6.99 -9.31
N GLU A 133 -15.61 -7.58 -10.49
CA GLU A 133 -16.07 -8.95 -10.62
C GLU A 133 -14.93 -9.94 -10.38
N ALA A 134 -15.26 -11.08 -9.76
CA ALA A 134 -14.27 -12.10 -9.37
C ALA A 134 -13.40 -12.59 -10.54
N GLU A 135 -13.92 -12.62 -11.76
CA GLU A 135 -13.16 -12.99 -12.96
C GLU A 135 -12.08 -11.95 -13.27
N ASP A 136 -12.42 -10.66 -13.28
CA ASP A 136 -11.44 -9.59 -13.49
C ASP A 136 -10.38 -9.57 -12.38
N LEU A 137 -10.77 -9.84 -11.11
CA LEU A 137 -9.83 -9.89 -10.00
C LEU A 137 -8.83 -11.05 -10.14
N ARG A 138 -9.25 -12.20 -10.67
CA ARG A 138 -8.33 -13.29 -11.02
C ARG A 138 -7.37 -12.88 -12.13
N ARG A 139 -7.84 -12.23 -13.20
CA ARG A 139 -7.00 -11.69 -14.28
C ARG A 139 -5.97 -10.69 -13.76
N ILE A 140 -6.33 -9.88 -12.75
CA ILE A 140 -5.39 -8.98 -12.07
C ILE A 140 -4.32 -9.77 -11.31
N ALA A 141 -4.68 -10.82 -10.58
CA ALA A 141 -3.72 -11.66 -9.88
C ALA A 141 -2.73 -12.34 -10.84
N ASP A 142 -3.22 -12.85 -11.98
CA ASP A 142 -2.39 -13.43 -13.05
C ASP A 142 -1.43 -12.39 -13.64
N HIS A 143 -1.94 -11.18 -13.92
CA HIS A 143 -1.12 -10.05 -14.39
C HIS A 143 -0.02 -9.68 -13.38
N GLN A 144 -0.34 -9.61 -12.07
CA GLN A 144 0.63 -9.34 -11.02
C GLN A 144 1.70 -10.45 -10.96
N THR A 145 1.28 -11.71 -11.08
CA THR A 145 2.19 -12.88 -11.14
C THR A 145 3.14 -12.78 -12.34
N GLU A 146 2.63 -12.45 -13.53
CA GLU A 146 3.46 -12.25 -14.74
C GLU A 146 4.49 -11.11 -14.57
N VAL A 147 4.07 -9.99 -13.95
CA VAL A 147 4.94 -8.82 -13.79
C VAL A 147 6.03 -9.04 -12.75
N TRP A 148 5.70 -9.68 -11.63
CA TRP A 148 6.62 -9.84 -10.51
C TRP A 148 7.42 -11.16 -10.55
N GLY A 149 6.95 -12.15 -11.30
CA GLY A 149 7.54 -13.50 -11.32
C GLY A 149 7.36 -14.25 -10.00
N LEU A 150 6.37 -13.87 -9.18
CA LEU A 150 6.03 -14.44 -7.88
C LEU A 150 4.56 -14.82 -7.86
N ASP A 151 4.18 -15.82 -7.06
CA ASP A 151 2.76 -16.17 -6.89
C ASP A 151 1.99 -15.02 -6.22
N CYS A 152 1.14 -14.37 -7.01
CA CYS A 152 0.23 -13.31 -6.59
C CYS A 152 -1.25 -13.76 -6.59
N SER A 153 -1.53 -15.06 -6.61
CA SER A 153 -2.90 -15.61 -6.62
C SER A 153 -3.77 -15.10 -5.47
N TRP A 154 -3.16 -14.82 -4.31
CA TRP A 154 -3.82 -14.26 -3.15
C TRP A 154 -4.42 -12.86 -3.38
N VAL A 155 -3.94 -12.10 -4.38
CA VAL A 155 -4.42 -10.74 -4.70
C VAL A 155 -5.90 -10.75 -5.07
N ALA A 156 -6.35 -11.75 -5.80
CA ALA A 156 -7.76 -11.87 -6.19
C ALA A 156 -8.68 -11.98 -4.97
N ALA A 157 -8.32 -12.81 -4.00
CA ALA A 157 -9.08 -12.98 -2.76
C ALA A 157 -9.04 -11.72 -1.87
N ASP A 158 -7.89 -11.06 -1.74
CA ASP A 158 -7.74 -9.80 -0.97
C ASP A 158 -8.60 -8.68 -1.58
N LEU A 159 -8.56 -8.50 -2.89
CA LEU A 159 -9.38 -7.49 -3.58
C LEU A 159 -10.87 -7.80 -3.45
N LEU A 160 -11.28 -9.05 -3.61
CA LEU A 160 -12.67 -9.47 -3.44
C LEU A 160 -13.16 -9.21 -2.02
N ALA A 161 -12.36 -9.54 -0.99
CA ALA A 161 -12.69 -9.28 0.40
C ALA A 161 -12.88 -7.78 0.68
N ARG A 162 -12.06 -6.90 0.06
CA ARG A 162 -12.20 -5.44 0.19
C ARG A 162 -13.45 -4.91 -0.52
N VAL A 163 -13.69 -5.34 -1.75
CA VAL A 163 -14.91 -4.96 -2.51
C VAL A 163 -16.16 -5.41 -1.78
N SER A 164 -16.16 -6.63 -1.23
CA SER A 164 -17.32 -7.19 -0.49
C SER A 164 -17.55 -6.48 0.85
N ALA A 165 -16.49 -5.99 1.51
CA ALA A 165 -16.62 -5.29 2.78
C ALA A 165 -17.21 -3.89 2.60
N ASP A 166 -16.70 -3.13 1.65
CA ASP A 166 -17.23 -1.80 1.29
C ASP A 166 -16.73 -1.38 -0.10
N PRO A 167 -17.56 -1.54 -1.14
CA PRO A 167 -17.17 -1.16 -2.51
C PRO A 167 -16.94 0.34 -2.69
N ALA A 168 -17.42 1.19 -1.76
CA ALA A 168 -17.16 2.62 -1.80
C ALA A 168 -15.72 2.96 -1.38
N GLN A 169 -15.04 2.10 -0.64
CA GLN A 169 -13.67 2.34 -0.17
C GLN A 169 -12.59 1.86 -1.12
N ILE A 170 -12.94 1.23 -2.24
CA ILE A 170 -11.96 0.76 -3.22
C ILE A 170 -12.40 1.06 -4.65
N THR A 171 -11.47 1.48 -5.47
CA THR A 171 -11.64 1.53 -6.93
C THR A 171 -10.53 0.73 -7.57
N ILE A 172 -10.88 -0.23 -8.39
CA ILE A 172 -9.94 -1.07 -9.14
C ILE A 172 -10.02 -0.69 -10.60
N LEU A 173 -8.88 -0.32 -11.19
CA LEU A 173 -8.78 0.09 -12.59
C LEU A 173 -7.85 -0.87 -13.34
N VAL A 174 -8.23 -1.19 -14.57
CA VAL A 174 -7.40 -1.91 -15.52
C VAL A 174 -7.29 -1.13 -16.83
N ALA A 175 -6.11 -1.10 -17.42
CA ALA A 175 -5.92 -0.67 -18.80
C ALA A 175 -5.80 -1.93 -19.66
N GLU A 176 -6.71 -2.08 -20.61
CA GLU A 176 -6.93 -3.30 -21.39
C GLU A 176 -6.64 -3.04 -22.87
N ALA A 177 -5.83 -3.91 -23.48
CA ALA A 177 -5.49 -3.87 -24.90
C ALA A 177 -5.97 -5.18 -25.56
N GLY A 178 -7.05 -5.12 -26.30
CA GLY A 178 -7.77 -6.31 -26.74
C GLY A 178 -8.30 -7.08 -25.52
N ASP A 179 -7.94 -8.34 -25.40
CA ASP A 179 -8.31 -9.23 -24.30
C ASP A 179 -7.27 -9.32 -23.16
N ARG A 180 -6.15 -8.55 -23.25
CA ARG A 180 -5.06 -8.58 -22.27
C ARG A 180 -5.04 -7.34 -21.38
N LEU A 181 -4.79 -7.56 -20.09
CA LEU A 181 -4.50 -6.47 -19.16
C LEU A 181 -3.08 -5.96 -19.39
N ALA A 182 -2.94 -4.71 -19.83
CA ALA A 182 -1.65 -4.06 -20.04
C ALA A 182 -1.13 -3.39 -18.76
N CYS A 183 -2.05 -2.87 -17.92
CA CYS A 183 -1.73 -2.24 -16.65
C CYS A 183 -2.88 -2.45 -15.66
N THR A 184 -2.55 -2.65 -14.39
CA THR A 184 -3.53 -2.75 -13.29
C THR A 184 -3.18 -1.79 -12.17
N ALA A 185 -4.18 -1.31 -11.42
CA ALA A 185 -3.97 -0.51 -10.22
C ALA A 185 -5.27 -0.41 -9.41
N TRP A 186 -5.16 -0.14 -8.11
CA TRP A 186 -6.34 0.20 -7.29
C TRP A 186 -6.07 1.35 -6.35
N SER A 187 -7.14 2.00 -5.93
CA SER A 187 -7.17 3.07 -4.93
C SER A 187 -7.88 2.56 -3.69
N GLN A 188 -7.29 2.71 -2.52
CA GLN A 188 -7.94 2.49 -1.23
C GLN A 188 -8.27 3.85 -0.63
N TYR A 189 -9.53 4.15 -0.47
CA TYR A 189 -10.01 5.36 0.18
C TYR A 189 -10.03 5.16 1.69
N HIS A 190 -9.65 6.20 2.45
CA HIS A 190 -9.63 6.17 3.91
C HIS A 190 -10.69 7.17 4.44
N PRO A 191 -11.95 6.73 4.68
CA PRO A 191 -13.01 7.61 5.15
C PRO A 191 -12.64 8.32 6.45
N GLY A 192 -13.03 9.58 6.59
CA GLY A 192 -12.69 10.41 7.74
C GLY A 192 -11.25 10.96 7.73
N THR A 193 -10.52 10.74 6.63
CA THR A 193 -9.18 11.29 6.39
C THR A 193 -9.13 12.04 5.06
N ASP A 194 -8.03 12.75 4.82
CA ASP A 194 -7.75 13.39 3.52
C ASP A 194 -7.18 12.43 2.46
N PHE A 195 -6.97 11.15 2.80
CA PHE A 195 -6.06 10.26 2.07
C PHE A 195 -6.73 9.21 1.20
N VAL A 196 -6.11 9.01 0.03
CA VAL A 196 -6.28 7.82 -0.82
C VAL A 196 -4.94 7.14 -1.00
N ALA A 197 -4.83 5.86 -0.69
CA ALA A 197 -3.64 5.06 -0.99
C ALA A 197 -3.73 4.51 -2.42
N LEU A 198 -2.70 4.77 -3.23
CA LEU A 198 -2.57 4.25 -4.58
C LEU A 198 -1.74 2.97 -4.56
N LEU A 199 -2.34 1.85 -4.86
CA LEU A 199 -1.79 0.51 -4.70
C LEU A 199 -1.79 -0.26 -6.02
N GLY A 200 -1.01 -1.34 -6.10
CA GLY A 200 -1.04 -2.35 -7.15
C GLY A 200 -0.74 -1.85 -8.57
N GLY A 201 -0.09 -0.69 -8.69
CA GLY A 201 0.26 -0.09 -9.97
C GLY A 201 1.35 -0.88 -10.70
N THR A 202 0.96 -1.78 -11.61
CA THR A 202 1.87 -2.61 -12.41
C THR A 202 1.56 -2.50 -13.89
N THR A 203 2.61 -2.55 -14.71
CA THR A 203 2.52 -2.51 -16.17
C THR A 203 3.37 -3.63 -16.76
N LEU A 204 2.80 -4.42 -17.66
CA LEU A 204 3.53 -5.47 -18.39
C LEU A 204 4.79 -4.91 -19.06
N PRO A 205 5.92 -5.63 -19.07
CA PRO A 205 7.20 -5.12 -19.58
C PRO A 205 7.10 -4.50 -20.98
N HIS A 206 6.43 -5.15 -21.92
CA HIS A 206 6.28 -4.68 -23.30
C HIS A 206 5.30 -3.50 -23.49
N TRP A 207 4.54 -3.14 -22.43
CA TRP A 207 3.67 -1.96 -22.37
C TRP A 207 4.30 -0.79 -21.61
N ARG A 208 5.48 -0.97 -21.01
CA ARG A 208 6.20 0.13 -20.32
C ARG A 208 6.64 1.20 -21.31
N GLY A 209 6.86 2.41 -20.80
CA GLY A 209 7.27 3.57 -21.62
C GLY A 209 6.14 4.21 -22.45
N ARG A 210 4.97 3.60 -22.55
CA ARG A 210 3.83 4.07 -23.36
C ARG A 210 2.84 4.97 -22.62
N GLY A 211 3.13 5.37 -21.39
CA GLY A 211 2.28 6.31 -20.65
C GLY A 211 1.19 5.69 -19.79
N LEU A 212 0.97 4.38 -19.81
CA LEU A 212 -0.11 3.69 -19.07
C LEU A 212 -0.10 4.00 -17.58
N TYR A 213 1.06 3.84 -16.92
CA TYR A 213 1.18 4.13 -15.49
C TYR A 213 0.80 5.57 -15.15
N ARG A 214 1.15 6.54 -16.02
CA ARG A 214 0.78 7.95 -15.85
C ARG A 214 -0.72 8.15 -16.00
N ALA A 215 -1.34 7.52 -16.98
CA ALA A 215 -2.79 7.57 -17.19
C ALA A 215 -3.55 6.99 -15.99
N MET A 216 -3.06 5.88 -15.43
CA MET A 216 -3.63 5.26 -14.22
C MET A 216 -3.53 6.17 -13.00
N ILE A 217 -2.40 6.89 -12.82
CA ILE A 217 -2.26 7.88 -11.73
C ILE A 217 -3.24 9.02 -11.93
N ALA A 218 -3.34 9.59 -13.13
CA ALA A 218 -4.22 10.71 -13.44
C ALA A 218 -5.70 10.34 -13.21
N ALA A 219 -6.14 9.18 -13.69
CA ALA A 219 -7.51 8.70 -13.49
C ALA A 219 -7.87 8.56 -12.00
N ARG A 220 -6.96 7.97 -11.21
CA ARG A 220 -7.17 7.78 -9.77
C ARG A 220 -7.15 9.11 -9.00
N ALA A 221 -6.30 10.06 -9.40
CA ALA A 221 -6.28 11.40 -8.82
C ALA A 221 -7.60 12.15 -9.09
N ARG A 222 -8.11 12.11 -10.32
CA ARG A 222 -9.42 12.70 -10.65
C ARG A 222 -10.56 12.12 -9.82
N GLU A 223 -10.57 10.81 -9.66
CA GLU A 223 -11.59 10.16 -8.82
C GLU A 223 -11.44 10.55 -7.35
N ALA A 224 -10.21 10.68 -6.84
CA ALA A 224 -9.95 11.16 -5.49
C ALA A 224 -10.52 12.56 -5.26
N VAL A 225 -10.25 13.50 -6.19
CA VAL A 225 -10.80 14.87 -6.17
C VAL A 225 -12.33 14.84 -6.21
N ALA A 226 -12.92 14.08 -7.13
CA ALA A 226 -14.36 13.96 -7.27
C ALA A 226 -15.07 13.44 -6.00
N ARG A 227 -14.34 12.68 -5.17
CA ARG A 227 -14.80 12.17 -3.88
C ARG A 227 -14.41 13.04 -2.68
N GLY A 228 -13.76 14.19 -2.89
CA GLY A 228 -13.37 15.14 -1.86
C GLY A 228 -12.08 14.78 -1.10
N PHE A 229 -11.29 13.82 -1.58
CA PHE A 229 -9.98 13.49 -1.01
C PHE A 229 -8.90 14.43 -1.54
N ARG A 230 -7.99 14.85 -0.66
CA ARG A 230 -6.99 15.87 -0.96
C ARG A 230 -5.60 15.32 -1.22
N LEU A 231 -5.27 14.16 -0.61
CA LEU A 231 -3.92 13.62 -0.56
C LEU A 231 -3.86 12.20 -1.16
N LEU A 232 -2.93 12.00 -2.08
CA LEU A 232 -2.60 10.70 -2.65
C LEU A 232 -1.35 10.18 -1.96
N HIS A 233 -1.39 8.94 -1.48
CA HIS A 233 -0.27 8.26 -0.81
C HIS A 233 0.24 7.08 -1.65
N VAL A 234 1.55 6.97 -1.78
CA VAL A 234 2.21 5.82 -2.43
C VAL A 234 3.46 5.41 -1.66
N ASP A 235 3.59 4.13 -1.33
CA ASP A 235 4.88 3.51 -1.01
C ASP A 235 5.52 3.11 -2.35
N ALA A 236 6.40 3.96 -2.85
CA ALA A 236 6.94 3.85 -4.19
C ALA A 236 8.23 3.03 -4.23
N SER A 237 8.28 2.08 -5.17
CA SER A 237 9.53 1.38 -5.50
C SER A 237 10.55 2.34 -6.11
N PRO A 238 11.85 2.00 -6.14
CA PRO A 238 12.87 2.77 -6.83
C PRO A 238 12.56 3.05 -8.31
N ASP A 239 11.79 2.18 -8.97
CA ASP A 239 11.40 2.35 -10.37
C ASP A 239 10.25 3.35 -10.52
N SER A 240 9.29 3.36 -9.60
CA SER A 240 8.12 4.24 -9.66
C SER A 240 8.34 5.61 -9.04
N ALA A 241 9.19 5.74 -8.02
CA ALA A 241 9.43 7.01 -7.32
C ALA A 241 9.88 8.16 -8.25
N PRO A 242 10.81 7.97 -9.21
CA PRO A 242 11.17 9.03 -10.15
C PRO A 242 10.01 9.48 -11.05
N ILE A 243 9.10 8.55 -11.41
CA ILE A 243 7.92 8.86 -12.22
C ILE A 243 6.94 9.72 -11.41
N LEU A 244 6.68 9.34 -10.16
CA LEU A 244 5.78 10.04 -9.25
C LEU A 244 6.28 11.44 -8.91
N ARG A 245 7.59 11.60 -8.60
CA ARG A 245 8.18 12.93 -8.35
C ARG A 245 7.97 13.88 -9.53
N ARG A 246 8.14 13.42 -10.77
CA ARG A 246 7.85 14.22 -11.98
C ARG A 246 6.36 14.54 -12.18
N ARG A 247 5.48 13.92 -11.38
CA ARG A 247 4.04 14.14 -11.38
C ARG A 247 3.55 14.96 -10.18
N GLY A 248 4.47 15.63 -9.46
CA GLY A 248 4.11 16.48 -8.33
C GLY A 248 3.99 15.75 -7.00
N PHE A 249 4.47 14.49 -6.91
CA PHE A 249 4.56 13.83 -5.61
C PHE A 249 5.82 14.26 -4.86
N HIS A 250 5.68 14.48 -3.56
CA HIS A 250 6.71 14.91 -2.64
C HIS A 250 7.13 13.75 -1.74
N GLU A 251 8.42 13.55 -1.61
CA GLU A 251 8.98 12.59 -0.65
C GLU A 251 8.84 13.12 0.77
N ILE A 252 8.23 12.32 1.66
CA ILE A 252 8.05 12.69 3.06
C ILE A 252 8.89 11.83 4.00
N THR A 253 9.17 10.59 3.63
CA THR A 253 10.00 9.65 4.39
C THR A 253 10.32 8.43 3.52
N THR A 254 11.08 7.47 4.07
CA THR A 254 11.19 6.12 3.54
C THR A 254 10.52 5.10 4.47
N SER A 255 10.15 3.94 3.95
CA SER A 255 9.62 2.83 4.75
C SER A 255 10.25 1.52 4.34
N THR A 256 10.43 0.63 5.32
CA THR A 256 10.91 -0.74 5.10
C THR A 256 9.91 -1.70 5.73
N LEU A 257 9.49 -2.72 4.98
CA LEU A 257 8.74 -3.85 5.50
C LEU A 257 9.75 -4.87 6.06
N TYR A 258 9.51 -5.33 7.27
CA TYR A 258 10.23 -6.41 7.91
C TYR A 258 9.29 -7.61 7.96
N GLN A 259 9.64 -8.67 7.24
CA GLN A 259 8.83 -9.88 7.14
C GLN A 259 9.39 -10.98 8.03
N TRP A 260 8.49 -11.67 8.70
CA TRP A 260 8.81 -12.90 9.40
C TRP A 260 7.85 -14.01 8.95
N THR A 261 8.40 -15.18 8.68
CA THR A 261 7.64 -16.36 8.29
C THR A 261 7.91 -17.48 9.30
N PRO A 262 6.87 -18.22 9.76
CA PRO A 262 7.07 -19.34 10.67
C PRO A 262 7.99 -20.38 10.03
N PRO A 263 8.90 -21.00 10.81
CA PRO A 263 9.67 -22.14 10.34
C PRO A 263 8.71 -23.28 9.94
N LYS A 264 9.09 -23.98 8.87
CA LYS A 264 8.34 -25.16 8.38
C LYS A 264 8.48 -26.32 9.36
#